data_2fe8bb86d5a67d50bf4b15ca6cce669b
#
_entry.id   2fe8bb86d5a67d50bf4b15ca6cce669b
#
_cell.length_a   1.000
_cell.length_b   1.000
_cell.length_c   1.000
_cell.angle_alpha   90.00
_cell.angle_beta   90.00
_cell.angle_gamma   90.00
#
_symmetry.space_group_name_H-M   'P 1'
#
loop_
_entity.id
_entity.type
_entity.pdbx_description
1 polymer ?
#
loop_
_entity_poly.entity_id
_entity_poly.type
_entity_poly.pdbx_seq_one_letter_code
_entity_poly.pdbx_strand_id
1 'polypeptide(L)'
;MYNVLIVEDDPMARKLLEIFIATSDHYHLVPSLDSAAMAELYCMTNQVDLILMDVCTAMDANGIEAAEKLKKLYPQIKIIIITSQPEYSYIAHARKIGVESF
;
A
#
# COMPACT_ATOMS: atom_id res chain seq x y z
N MET A 1 -11.77 11.29 -9.18
CA MET A 1 -11.02 11.24 -7.92
C MET A 1 -10.52 9.82 -7.67
N TYR A 2 -9.27 9.68 -7.28
CA TYR A 2 -8.66 8.37 -7.07
C TYR A 2 -8.82 7.93 -5.61
N ASN A 3 -9.23 6.70 -5.40
CA ASN A 3 -9.35 6.12 -4.07
C ASN A 3 -7.99 5.59 -3.63
N VAL A 4 -7.50 6.08 -2.48
CA VAL A 4 -6.19 5.72 -1.95
C VAL A 4 -6.35 4.92 -0.66
N LEU A 5 -5.76 3.73 -0.65
CA LEU A 5 -5.70 2.86 0.53
C LEU A 5 -4.31 2.96 1.13
N ILE A 6 -4.24 3.18 2.43
CA ILE A 6 -2.97 3.19 3.17
C ILE A 6 -2.90 1.92 4.02
N VAL A 7 -1.79 1.20 3.90
CA VAL A 7 -1.52 0.00 4.70
C VAL A 7 -0.28 0.28 5.53
N GLU A 8 -0.46 0.59 6.81
CA GLU A 8 0.60 0.99 7.73
C GLU A 8 0.19 0.67 9.16
N ASP A 9 1.04 -0.04 9.89
CA ASP A 9 0.73 -0.45 11.27
C ASP A 9 1.13 0.58 12.32
N ASP A 10 2.10 1.45 12.03
CA ASP A 10 2.49 2.51 12.96
C ASP A 10 1.44 3.62 12.94
N PRO A 11 0.74 3.89 14.07
CA PRO A 11 -0.32 4.89 14.10
C PRO A 11 0.14 6.29 13.71
N MET A 12 1.37 6.68 14.09
CA MET A 12 1.88 8.00 13.77
C MET A 12 2.22 8.13 12.29
N ALA A 13 2.90 7.15 11.72
CA ALA A 13 3.22 7.14 10.29
C ALA A 13 1.95 7.11 9.46
N ARG A 14 0.97 6.30 9.86
CA ARG A 14 -0.33 6.22 9.18
C ARG A 14 -1.03 7.58 9.19
N LYS A 15 -1.04 8.25 10.34
CA LYS A 15 -1.67 9.56 10.46
C LYS A 15 -1.04 10.60 9.56
N LEU A 16 0.30 10.61 9.47
CA LEU A 16 1.01 11.54 8.60
C LEU A 16 0.68 11.30 7.13
N LEU A 17 0.60 10.04 6.71
CA LEU A 17 0.21 9.70 5.35
C LEU A 17 -1.23 10.10 5.06
N GLU A 18 -2.13 9.90 6.01
CA GLU A 18 -3.53 10.29 5.88
C GLU A 18 -3.66 11.80 5.69
N ILE A 19 -2.93 12.58 6.49
CA ILE A 19 -2.94 14.04 6.37
C ILE A 19 -2.40 14.47 5.01
N PHE A 20 -1.31 13.85 4.56
CA PHE A 20 -0.70 14.18 3.27
C PHE A 20 -1.68 13.94 2.11
N ILE A 21 -2.37 12.80 2.12
CA ILE A 21 -3.33 12.49 1.06
C ILE A 21 -4.55 13.43 1.15
N ALA A 22 -5.01 13.75 2.35
CA ALA A 22 -6.18 14.59 2.55
C ALA A 22 -5.98 16.03 2.06
N THR A 23 -4.73 16.48 1.89
CA THR A 23 -4.45 17.83 1.37
C THR A 23 -4.65 17.94 -0.14
N SER A 24 -4.82 16.82 -0.83
CA SER A 24 -4.97 16.81 -2.29
C SER A 24 -6.45 16.69 -2.68
N ASP A 25 -6.86 17.48 -3.67
CA ASP A 25 -8.21 17.42 -4.22
C ASP A 25 -8.40 16.25 -5.18
N HIS A 26 -7.29 15.59 -5.57
CA HIS A 26 -7.33 14.49 -6.55
C HIS A 26 -7.52 13.13 -5.92
N TYR A 27 -7.34 13.01 -4.61
CA TYR A 27 -7.34 11.74 -3.90
C TYR A 27 -8.42 11.70 -2.84
N HIS A 28 -9.08 10.55 -2.77
CA HIS A 28 -10.06 10.27 -1.72
C HIS A 28 -9.50 9.16 -0.84
N LEU A 29 -9.30 9.46 0.44
CA LEU A 29 -8.77 8.50 1.38
C LEU A 29 -9.87 7.53 1.81
N VAL A 30 -9.65 6.22 1.57
CA VAL A 30 -10.52 5.19 2.13
C VAL A 30 -9.96 4.78 3.50
N PRO A 31 -10.72 4.06 4.33
CA PRO A 31 -10.23 3.66 5.65
C PRO A 31 -8.91 2.90 5.56
N SER A 32 -7.92 3.34 6.36
CA SER A 32 -6.60 2.73 6.37
C SER A 32 -6.62 1.35 7.04
N LEU A 33 -5.68 0.49 6.63
CA LEU A 33 -5.49 -0.82 7.22
C LEU A 33 -4.15 -0.85 7.96
N ASP A 34 -4.07 -1.67 9.00
CA ASP A 34 -2.84 -1.84 9.76
C ASP A 34 -2.08 -3.11 9.37
N SER A 35 -2.59 -3.89 8.43
CA SER A 35 -2.00 -5.15 8.01
C SER A 35 -2.11 -5.35 6.51
N ALA A 36 -0.98 -5.72 5.87
CA ALA A 36 -0.97 -6.07 4.46
C ALA A 36 -1.82 -7.30 4.16
N ALA A 37 -2.00 -8.18 5.14
CA ALA A 37 -2.83 -9.38 4.98
C ALA A 37 -4.29 -9.03 4.69
N MET A 38 -4.76 -7.87 5.13
CA MET A 38 -6.15 -7.44 4.94
C MET A 38 -6.38 -6.71 3.62
N ALA A 39 -5.30 -6.29 2.95
CA ALA A 39 -5.42 -5.45 1.75
C ALA A 39 -6.12 -6.16 0.61
N GLU A 40 -5.81 -7.43 0.38
CA GLU A 40 -6.44 -8.21 -0.68
C GLU A 40 -7.96 -8.33 -0.44
N LEU A 41 -8.34 -8.66 0.78
CA LEU A 41 -9.74 -8.79 1.15
C LEU A 41 -10.48 -7.47 0.95
N TYR A 42 -9.86 -6.36 1.35
CA TYR A 42 -10.47 -5.05 1.19
C TYR A 42 -10.70 -4.73 -0.29
N CYS A 43 -9.73 -5.02 -1.15
CA CYS A 43 -9.82 -4.74 -2.59
C CYS A 43 -10.85 -5.61 -3.31
N MET A 44 -11.24 -6.74 -2.72
CA MET A 44 -12.27 -7.59 -3.31
C MET A 44 -13.64 -6.92 -3.34
N THR A 45 -13.93 -6.09 -2.35
CA THR A 45 -15.27 -5.50 -2.17
C THR A 45 -15.28 -3.98 -2.30
N ASN A 46 -14.12 -3.35 -2.47
CA ASN A 46 -14.01 -1.90 -2.54
C ASN A 46 -13.14 -1.50 -3.72
N GLN A 47 -13.50 -0.38 -4.34
CA GLN A 47 -12.69 0.15 -5.43
C GLN A 47 -11.50 0.90 -4.85
N VAL A 48 -10.29 0.49 -5.27
CA VAL A 48 -9.04 1.12 -4.87
C VAL A 48 -8.22 1.39 -6.13
N ASP A 49 -7.69 2.59 -6.23
CA ASP A 49 -6.89 3.01 -7.40
C ASP A 49 -5.40 3.03 -7.08
N LEU A 50 -5.03 3.37 -5.85
CA LEU A 50 -3.66 3.48 -5.41
C LEU A 50 -3.52 2.93 -4.00
N ILE A 51 -2.45 2.16 -3.76
CA ILE A 51 -2.12 1.65 -2.43
C ILE A 51 -0.76 2.18 -2.02
N LEU A 52 -0.71 2.80 -0.83
CA LEU A 52 0.55 3.12 -0.17
C LEU A 52 0.80 2.00 0.84
N MET A 53 1.80 1.16 0.56
CA MET A 53 2.02 -0.09 1.26
C MET A 53 3.32 -0.09 2.04
N ASP A 54 3.24 -0.26 3.36
CA ASP A 54 4.44 -0.52 4.17
C ASP A 54 4.90 -1.96 3.96
N VAL A 55 6.21 -2.18 3.97
CA VAL A 55 6.80 -3.50 3.75
C VAL A 55 6.58 -4.42 4.93
N CYS A 56 6.60 -3.86 6.14
CA CYS A 56 6.40 -4.60 7.38
C CYS A 56 5.17 -4.05 8.08
N THR A 57 4.08 -4.81 8.09
CA THR A 57 2.84 -4.40 8.73
C THR A 57 2.48 -5.37 9.85
N ALA A 58 1.42 -5.03 10.59
CA ALA A 58 0.93 -5.85 11.69
C ALA A 58 0.71 -7.30 11.26
N MET A 59 0.83 -8.24 12.21
CA MET A 59 0.68 -9.68 11.99
C MET A 59 1.79 -10.27 11.09
N ASP A 60 2.94 -9.62 11.06
CA ASP A 60 4.11 -10.04 10.29
C ASP A 60 3.84 -10.22 8.79
N ALA A 61 2.79 -9.60 8.28
CA ALA A 61 2.48 -9.66 6.86
C ALA A 61 3.54 -8.90 6.06
N ASN A 62 4.06 -9.52 5.01
CA ASN A 62 5.07 -8.92 4.15
C ASN A 62 4.39 -8.09 3.05
N GLY A 63 4.63 -6.77 3.07
CA GLY A 63 4.04 -5.87 2.08
C GLY A 63 4.46 -6.18 0.64
N ILE A 64 5.68 -6.68 0.44
CA ILE A 64 6.16 -7.07 -0.90
C ILE A 64 5.34 -8.24 -1.45
N GLU A 65 5.13 -9.27 -0.63
CA GLU A 65 4.33 -10.43 -1.04
C GLU A 65 2.89 -10.03 -1.32
N ALA A 66 2.32 -9.18 -0.47
CA ALA A 66 0.98 -8.67 -0.68
C ALA A 66 0.88 -7.85 -1.96
N ALA A 67 1.88 -7.01 -2.24
CA ALA A 67 1.91 -6.21 -3.46
C ALA A 67 1.98 -7.11 -4.70
N GLU A 68 2.79 -8.16 -4.67
CA GLU A 68 2.87 -9.11 -5.78
C GLU A 68 1.51 -9.75 -6.07
N LYS A 69 0.84 -10.20 -5.03
CA LYS A 69 -0.46 -10.84 -5.16
C LYS A 69 -1.52 -9.87 -5.68
N LEU A 70 -1.51 -8.64 -5.16
CA LEU A 70 -2.45 -7.61 -5.60
C LEU A 70 -2.24 -7.22 -7.06
N LYS A 71 -0.99 -7.11 -7.52
CA LYS A 71 -0.71 -6.78 -8.91
C LYS A 71 -1.18 -7.89 -9.86
N LYS A 72 -1.14 -9.14 -9.41
CA LYS A 72 -1.65 -10.26 -10.22
C LYS A 72 -3.17 -10.26 -10.30
N LEU A 73 -3.84 -9.98 -9.18
CA LEU A 73 -5.31 -9.98 -9.11
C LEU A 73 -5.93 -8.72 -9.67
N TYR A 74 -5.29 -7.57 -9.44
CA TYR A 74 -5.81 -6.26 -9.82
C TYR A 74 -4.71 -5.44 -10.50
N PRO A 75 -4.33 -5.77 -11.73
CA PRO A 75 -3.20 -5.11 -12.39
C PRO A 75 -3.37 -3.60 -12.61
N GLN A 76 -4.60 -3.11 -12.57
CA GLN A 76 -4.88 -1.69 -12.72
C GLN A 76 -4.60 -0.87 -11.45
N ILE A 77 -4.49 -1.53 -10.28
CA ILE A 77 -4.17 -0.81 -9.04
C ILE A 77 -2.70 -0.46 -9.03
N LYS A 78 -2.39 0.82 -8.77
CA LYS A 78 -1.01 1.28 -8.63
C LYS A 78 -0.57 1.10 -7.18
N ILE A 79 0.66 0.64 -6.99
CA ILE A 79 1.19 0.37 -5.65
C ILE A 79 2.50 1.13 -5.47
N ILE A 80 2.57 1.89 -4.38
CA ILE A 80 3.80 2.56 -3.94
C ILE A 80 4.24 1.90 -2.65
N ILE A 81 5.46 1.35 -2.65
CA ILE A 81 6.03 0.73 -1.46
C ILE A 81 6.70 1.81 -0.63
N ILE A 82 6.40 1.83 0.66
CA ILE A 82 6.98 2.76 1.62
C ILE A 82 7.68 1.92 2.68
N THR A 83 8.92 2.27 3.01
CA THR A 83 9.64 1.59 4.07
C THR A 83 10.63 2.52 4.73
N SER A 84 10.75 2.40 6.05
CA SER A 84 11.77 3.13 6.82
C SER A 84 13.12 2.45 6.78
N GLN A 85 13.18 1.21 6.27
CA GLN A 85 14.41 0.42 6.17
C GLN A 85 14.53 -0.17 4.77
N PRO A 86 14.92 0.66 3.77
CA PRO A 86 15.00 0.18 2.39
C PRO A 86 16.19 -0.77 2.23
N GLU A 87 15.91 -2.05 2.15
CA GLU A 87 16.89 -3.06 1.84
C GLU A 87 16.92 -3.30 0.34
N TYR A 88 18.10 -3.53 -0.19
CA TYR A 88 18.29 -3.71 -1.62
C TYR A 88 17.44 -4.86 -2.17
N SER A 89 17.29 -5.94 -1.41
CA SER A 89 16.48 -7.08 -1.83
C SER A 89 15.01 -6.71 -2.01
N TYR A 90 14.47 -5.84 -1.15
CA TYR A 90 13.09 -5.38 -1.27
C TYR A 90 12.92 -4.52 -2.52
N ILE A 91 13.87 -3.63 -2.78
CA ILE A 91 13.82 -2.76 -3.96
C ILE A 91 13.84 -3.59 -5.25
N ALA A 92 14.75 -4.56 -5.34
CA ALA A 92 14.85 -5.41 -6.51
C ALA A 92 13.57 -6.24 -6.72
N HIS A 93 13.02 -6.80 -5.64
CA HIS A 93 11.80 -7.59 -5.72
C HIS A 93 10.60 -6.72 -6.13
N ALA A 94 10.48 -5.52 -5.55
CA ALA A 94 9.40 -4.60 -5.88
C ALA A 94 9.42 -4.21 -7.36
N ARG A 95 10.60 -3.94 -7.92
CA ARG A 95 10.75 -3.63 -9.34
C ARG A 95 10.32 -4.79 -10.21
N LYS A 96 10.65 -6.02 -9.81
CA LYS A 96 10.32 -7.22 -10.56
C LYS A 96 8.81 -7.45 -10.64
N ILE A 97 8.07 -7.15 -9.58
CA ILE A 97 6.62 -7.34 -9.56
C ILE A 97 5.85 -6.14 -10.11
N GLY A 98 6.53 -5.07 -10.48
CA GLY A 98 5.92 -3.95 -11.19
C GLY A 98 5.22 -2.93 -10.33
N VAL A 99 5.68 -2.70 -9.08
CA VAL A 99 5.15 -1.59 -8.28
C VAL A 99 5.55 -0.25 -8.90
N GLU A 100 4.72 0.76 -8.69
CA GLU A 100 4.90 2.06 -9.35
C GLU A 100 6.07 2.85 -8.77
N SER A 101 6.36 2.66 -7.48
CA SER A 101 7.42 3.38 -6.79
C SER A 101 7.80 2.65 -5.52
N PHE A 102 8.94 3.04 -4.99
CA PHE A 102 9.48 2.42 -3.79
C PHE A 102 9.82 3.48 -2.73
#